data_9e7308480fbfce1143a8c910755ab0f2
#
_entry.id   9e7308480fbfce1143a8c910755ab0f2
#
_cell.length_a   1.000
_cell.length_b   1.000
_cell.length_c   1.000
_cell.angle_alpha   90.00
_cell.angle_beta   90.00
_cell.angle_gamma   90.00
#
_symmetry.space_group_name_H-M   'P 1'
#
loop_
_entity.id
_entity.type
_entity.pdbx_description
1 polymer ?
#
loop_
_entity_poly.entity_id
_entity_poly.type
_entity_poly.pdbx_seq_one_letter_code
_entity_poly.pdbx_strand_id
1 'polypeptide(L)'
;MNFKDLQKELKAIKGVSNLSLIRQNVIKIDLEKSVSKAFFTKLKEDFYFEHCSLITAVDNQPDFELVYHLSCLSGELTVDDTKMSAMIEVHIHLKRDSPSIDSVSDLWFGANWHEREAFDLMGIYFVGHPDLRRVLLPEGFAGHPLRKDY
;
A
#
# COMPACT_ATOMS: atom_id res chain seq x y z
N MET A 1 -14.19 13.90 -10.30
CA MET A 1 -14.05 14.33 -8.90
C MET A 1 -12.91 15.32 -8.77
N ASN A 2 -13.10 16.36 -8.00
CA ASN A 2 -12.05 17.32 -7.70
C ASN A 2 -11.09 16.71 -6.66
N PHE A 3 -9.80 16.97 -6.80
CA PHE A 3 -8.78 16.46 -5.88
C PHE A 3 -8.98 16.90 -4.43
N LYS A 4 -9.50 18.12 -4.21
CA LYS A 4 -9.86 18.61 -2.88
C LYS A 4 -11.00 17.82 -2.25
N ASP A 5 -11.97 17.43 -3.05
CA ASP A 5 -13.07 16.58 -2.57
C ASP A 5 -12.58 15.19 -2.20
N LEU A 6 -11.69 14.63 -3.00
CA LEU A 6 -11.03 13.36 -2.68
C LEU A 6 -10.31 13.43 -1.33
N GLN A 7 -9.53 14.47 -1.09
CA GLN A 7 -8.83 14.65 0.19
C GLN A 7 -9.82 14.71 1.36
N LYS A 8 -10.94 15.42 1.18
CA LYS A 8 -11.96 15.56 2.21
C LYS A 8 -12.61 14.21 2.52
N GLU A 9 -12.95 13.44 1.49
CA GLU A 9 -13.53 12.11 1.65
C GLU A 9 -12.56 11.13 2.31
N LEU A 10 -11.29 11.16 1.91
CA LEU A 10 -10.26 10.31 2.52
C LEU A 10 -10.07 10.62 4.01
N LYS A 11 -10.06 11.90 4.39
CA LYS A 11 -9.97 12.31 5.80
C LYS A 11 -11.12 11.80 6.66
N ALA A 12 -12.29 11.62 6.07
CA ALA A 12 -13.48 11.15 6.77
C ALA A 12 -13.48 9.63 7.01
N ILE A 13 -12.60 8.89 6.35
CA ILE A 13 -12.53 7.43 6.49
C ILE A 13 -11.88 7.07 7.83
N LYS A 14 -12.54 6.20 8.60
CA LYS A 14 -12.00 5.70 9.85
C LYS A 14 -10.69 4.94 9.61
N GLY A 15 -9.68 5.24 10.41
CA GLY A 15 -8.37 4.62 10.32
C GLY A 15 -7.37 5.40 9.48
N VAL A 16 -7.80 6.43 8.76
CA VAL A 16 -6.93 7.35 8.01
C VAL A 16 -6.48 8.47 8.93
N SER A 17 -5.17 8.76 8.91
CA SER A 17 -4.57 9.86 9.67
C SER A 17 -3.43 10.50 8.89
N ASN A 18 -2.96 11.65 9.38
CA ASN A 18 -1.77 12.34 8.85
C ASN A 18 -1.80 12.56 7.33
N LEU A 19 -2.97 12.91 6.78
CA LEU A 19 -3.07 13.21 5.35
C LEU A 19 -2.30 14.47 5.03
N SER A 20 -1.38 14.37 4.09
CA SER A 20 -0.56 15.47 3.60
C SER A 20 -0.38 15.36 2.09
N LEU A 21 0.05 16.44 1.47
CA LEU A 21 0.43 16.46 0.06
C LEU A 21 1.94 16.42 -0.06
N ILE A 22 2.49 15.42 -0.75
CA ILE A 22 3.91 15.37 -1.10
C ILE A 22 4.15 16.28 -2.30
N ARG A 23 3.22 16.25 -3.26
CA ARG A 23 3.20 17.05 -4.47
C ARG A 23 1.77 17.45 -4.78
N GLN A 24 1.57 18.29 -5.79
CA GLN A 24 0.26 18.79 -6.19
C GLN A 24 -0.78 17.68 -6.42
N ASN A 25 -0.34 16.53 -6.93
CA ASN A 25 -1.21 15.39 -7.26
C ASN A 25 -0.88 14.11 -6.49
N VAL A 26 -0.07 14.19 -5.43
CA VAL A 26 0.35 13.03 -4.63
C VAL A 26 -0.04 13.22 -3.17
N ILE A 27 -0.96 12.39 -2.71
CA ILE A 27 -1.42 12.34 -1.31
C ILE A 27 -0.60 11.30 -0.55
N LYS A 28 -0.23 11.63 0.68
CA LYS A 28 0.33 10.67 1.64
C LYS A 28 -0.63 10.52 2.81
N ILE A 29 -0.92 9.30 3.22
CA ILE A 29 -1.71 9.00 4.42
C ILE A 29 -1.06 7.92 5.25
N ASP A 30 -1.37 7.92 6.54
CA ASP A 30 -1.17 6.79 7.42
C ASP A 30 -2.51 6.06 7.58
N LEU A 31 -2.47 4.72 7.53
CA LEU A 31 -3.66 3.88 7.60
C LEU A 31 -3.48 2.82 8.68
N GLU A 32 -4.53 2.59 9.47
CA GLU A 32 -4.56 1.47 10.40
C GLU A 32 -4.68 0.14 9.65
N LYS A 33 -3.88 -0.83 10.05
CA LYS A 33 -3.89 -2.19 9.49
C LYS A 33 -5.28 -2.81 9.48
N SER A 34 -6.05 -2.64 10.54
CA SER A 34 -7.34 -3.28 10.73
C SER A 34 -8.38 -2.92 9.67
N VAL A 35 -8.25 -1.77 9.03
CA VAL A 35 -9.18 -1.29 8.00
C VAL A 35 -8.59 -1.35 6.59
N SER A 36 -7.41 -1.92 6.43
CA SER A 36 -6.66 -1.85 5.16
C SER A 36 -7.41 -2.43 3.98
N LYS A 37 -7.98 -3.63 4.10
CA LYS A 37 -8.67 -4.29 2.99
C LYS A 37 -9.89 -3.50 2.52
N ALA A 38 -10.72 -3.03 3.45
CA ALA A 38 -11.89 -2.22 3.15
C ALA A 38 -11.49 -0.89 2.49
N PHE A 39 -10.43 -0.26 3.00
CA PHE A 39 -9.91 0.98 2.45
C PHE A 39 -9.41 0.80 1.01
N PHE A 40 -8.60 -0.21 0.74
CA PHE A 40 -8.08 -0.46 -0.61
C PHE A 40 -9.18 -0.84 -1.59
N THR A 41 -10.17 -1.61 -1.15
CA THR A 41 -11.33 -1.93 -1.97
C THR A 41 -12.08 -0.65 -2.38
N LYS A 42 -12.31 0.25 -1.42
CA LYS A 42 -12.95 1.54 -1.66
C LYS A 42 -12.13 2.42 -2.61
N LEU A 43 -10.82 2.47 -2.44
CA LEU A 43 -9.93 3.23 -3.35
C LEU A 43 -10.09 2.76 -4.79
N LYS A 44 -10.12 1.45 -5.00
CA LYS A 44 -10.24 0.90 -6.35
C LYS A 44 -11.63 1.14 -6.94
N GLU A 45 -12.68 0.83 -6.18
CA GLU A 45 -14.05 0.81 -6.70
C GLU A 45 -14.68 2.18 -6.77
N ASP A 46 -14.49 3.02 -5.75
CA ASP A 46 -15.15 4.32 -5.66
C ASP A 46 -14.30 5.48 -6.19
N PHE A 47 -12.98 5.38 -6.07
CA PHE A 47 -12.06 6.46 -6.44
C PHE A 47 -11.19 6.14 -7.65
N TYR A 48 -11.39 4.98 -8.28
CA TYR A 48 -10.75 4.60 -9.54
C TYR A 48 -9.21 4.53 -9.49
N PHE A 49 -8.66 4.13 -8.34
CA PHE A 49 -7.24 3.83 -8.24
C PHE A 49 -6.98 2.42 -8.79
N GLU A 50 -6.90 2.32 -10.10
CA GLU A 50 -6.84 1.05 -10.82
C GLU A 50 -5.44 0.47 -10.94
N HIS A 51 -4.39 1.22 -10.55
CA HIS A 51 -3.01 0.78 -10.70
C HIS A 51 -2.27 0.78 -9.37
N CYS A 52 -1.66 -0.37 -9.06
CA CYS A 52 -0.71 -0.51 -7.95
C CYS A 52 0.70 -0.61 -8.55
N SER A 53 1.48 0.47 -8.43
CA SER A 53 2.82 0.52 -9.01
C SER A 53 3.88 -0.13 -8.13
N LEU A 54 3.70 -0.10 -6.82
CA LEU A 54 4.70 -0.61 -5.88
C LEU A 54 4.08 -0.87 -4.51
N ILE A 55 4.52 -1.97 -3.88
CA ILE A 55 4.36 -2.21 -2.45
C ILE A 55 5.76 -2.46 -1.91
N THR A 56 6.23 -1.63 -1.01
CA THR A 56 7.55 -1.77 -0.42
C THR A 56 7.49 -1.86 1.09
N ALA A 57 8.44 -2.56 1.68
CA ALA A 57 8.55 -2.70 3.13
C ALA A 57 9.81 -2.04 3.62
N VAL A 58 9.70 -1.33 4.73
CA VAL A 58 10.81 -0.63 5.36
C VAL A 58 10.94 -1.09 6.81
N ASP A 59 12.17 -1.39 7.23
CA ASP A 59 12.47 -1.69 8.63
C ASP A 59 12.82 -0.38 9.35
N ASN A 60 11.83 0.18 10.04
CA ASN A 60 11.96 1.44 10.77
C ASN A 60 12.37 1.26 12.23
N GLN A 61 12.72 0.07 12.64
CA GLN A 61 12.99 -0.27 14.04
C GLN A 61 12.27 0.64 15.07
N PRO A 62 11.48 0.06 16.00
CA PRO A 62 11.38 -1.38 16.25
C PRO A 62 10.44 -2.14 15.31
N ASP A 63 9.57 -1.45 14.58
CA ASP A 63 8.53 -2.05 13.75
C ASP A 63 8.81 -1.91 12.24
N PHE A 64 8.00 -2.59 11.44
CA PHE A 64 8.02 -2.46 9.98
C PHE A 64 6.99 -1.45 9.50
N GLU A 65 7.22 -0.91 8.33
CA GLU A 65 6.28 -0.07 7.61
C GLU A 65 6.10 -0.58 6.19
N LEU A 66 4.85 -0.76 5.78
CA LEU A 66 4.50 -1.02 4.40
C LEU A 66 4.07 0.27 3.73
N VAL A 67 4.56 0.50 2.52
CA VAL A 67 4.19 1.65 1.71
C VAL A 67 3.60 1.17 0.39
N TYR A 68 2.36 1.55 0.14
CA TYR A 68 1.63 1.23 -1.10
C TYR A 68 1.59 2.46 -1.97
N HIS A 69 2.01 2.32 -3.22
CA HIS A 69 1.93 3.38 -4.23
C HIS A 69 0.83 3.04 -5.22
N LEU A 70 -0.25 3.80 -5.19
CA LEU A 70 -1.42 3.59 -6.02
C LEU A 70 -1.67 4.80 -6.91
N SER A 71 -2.16 4.56 -8.13
CA SER A 71 -2.38 5.61 -9.11
C SER A 71 -3.77 5.51 -9.73
N CYS A 72 -4.39 6.67 -9.93
CA CYS A 72 -5.56 6.83 -10.76
C CYS A 72 -5.09 7.38 -12.11
N LEU A 73 -5.10 6.54 -13.14
CA LEU A 73 -4.57 6.88 -14.47
C LEU A 73 -5.66 7.34 -15.45
N SER A 74 -6.93 7.12 -15.11
CA SER A 74 -8.06 7.41 -15.99
C SER A 74 -8.30 8.89 -16.26
N GLY A 75 -7.65 9.80 -15.50
CA GLY A 75 -7.88 11.24 -15.61
C GLY A 75 -9.23 11.70 -15.08
N GLU A 76 -9.87 10.87 -14.26
CA GLU A 76 -11.14 11.20 -13.61
C GLU A 76 -11.00 12.24 -12.50
N LEU A 77 -9.78 12.46 -12.04
CA LEU A 77 -9.48 13.46 -11.03
C LEU A 77 -8.97 14.75 -11.67
N THR A 78 -9.41 15.87 -11.11
CA THR A 78 -8.96 17.20 -11.56
C THR A 78 -8.27 17.95 -10.42
N VAL A 79 -7.17 18.59 -10.75
CA VAL A 79 -6.46 19.53 -9.87
C VAL A 79 -6.53 20.88 -10.55
N ASP A 80 -7.15 21.88 -9.89
CA ASP A 80 -7.32 23.23 -10.44
C ASP A 80 -7.85 23.21 -11.88
N ASP A 81 -8.95 22.47 -12.12
CA ASP A 81 -9.61 22.27 -13.41
C ASP A 81 -8.77 21.60 -14.50
N THR A 82 -7.58 21.09 -14.14
CA THR A 82 -6.73 20.32 -15.05
C THR A 82 -6.88 18.84 -14.73
N LYS A 83 -7.12 18.02 -15.75
CA LYS A 83 -7.11 16.56 -15.60
C LYS A 83 -5.70 16.10 -15.34
N MET A 84 -5.49 15.43 -14.23
CA MET A 84 -4.19 14.87 -13.85
C MET A 84 -4.37 13.47 -13.30
N SER A 85 -3.39 12.61 -13.53
CA SER A 85 -3.31 11.36 -12.77
C SER A 85 -3.00 11.70 -11.32
N ALA A 86 -3.78 11.13 -10.41
CA ALA A 86 -3.54 11.27 -8.97
C ALA A 86 -2.81 10.04 -8.44
N MET A 87 -1.95 10.27 -7.47
CA MET A 87 -1.23 9.20 -6.77
C MET A 87 -1.50 9.30 -5.28
N ILE A 88 -1.52 8.14 -4.64
CA ILE A 88 -1.61 8.04 -3.18
C ILE A 88 -0.53 7.11 -2.66
N GLU A 89 0.18 7.58 -1.63
CA GLU A 89 1.07 6.76 -0.81
C GLU A 89 0.36 6.41 0.49
N VAL A 90 0.15 5.12 0.72
CA VAL A 90 -0.47 4.61 1.94
C VAL A 90 0.58 3.95 2.80
N HIS A 91 0.79 4.47 4.00
CA HIS A 91 1.75 3.95 4.98
C HIS A 91 1.02 3.17 6.06
N ILE A 92 1.42 1.94 6.30
CA ILE A 92 0.83 1.05 7.31
C ILE A 92 1.94 0.50 8.19
N HIS A 93 1.80 0.68 9.52
CA HIS A 93 2.71 0.11 10.49
C HIS A 93 2.35 -1.33 10.81
N LEU A 94 3.37 -2.20 10.85
CA LEU A 94 3.24 -3.59 11.25
C LEU A 94 4.21 -3.89 12.38
N LYS A 95 3.73 -4.61 13.39
CA LYS A 95 4.58 -5.06 14.48
C LYS A 95 5.57 -6.12 14.00
N ARG A 96 6.82 -6.00 14.44
CA ARG A 96 7.90 -6.91 14.04
C ARG A 96 7.65 -8.37 14.45
N ASP A 97 7.02 -8.59 15.59
CA ASP A 97 6.86 -9.94 16.16
C ASP A 97 6.00 -10.87 15.29
N SER A 98 4.96 -10.34 14.66
CA SER A 98 4.11 -11.11 13.75
C SER A 98 3.57 -10.21 12.65
N PRO A 99 4.43 -9.79 11.72
CA PRO A 99 4.04 -8.86 10.68
C PRO A 99 3.14 -9.54 9.66
N SER A 100 1.88 -9.16 9.65
CA SER A 100 0.89 -9.69 8.70
C SER A 100 -0.12 -8.64 8.33
N ILE A 101 -0.67 -8.77 7.12
CA ILE A 101 -1.71 -7.88 6.59
C ILE A 101 -2.48 -8.63 5.52
N ASP A 102 -3.72 -8.20 5.24
CA ASP A 102 -4.49 -8.79 4.16
C ASP A 102 -3.86 -8.51 2.80
N SER A 103 -3.80 -9.54 1.96
CA SER A 103 -3.35 -9.42 0.58
C SER A 103 -4.29 -8.51 -0.22
N VAL A 104 -3.74 -7.74 -1.15
CA VAL A 104 -4.50 -6.95 -2.12
C VAL A 104 -4.28 -7.46 -3.55
N SER A 105 -3.77 -8.67 -3.71
CA SER A 105 -3.53 -9.29 -5.02
C SER A 105 -4.81 -9.54 -5.81
N ASP A 106 -5.95 -9.68 -5.13
CA ASP A 106 -7.26 -9.79 -5.75
C ASP A 106 -7.80 -8.43 -6.27
N LEU A 107 -7.30 -7.34 -5.74
CA LEU A 107 -7.64 -5.99 -6.19
C LEU A 107 -6.75 -5.53 -7.34
N TRP A 108 -5.45 -5.80 -7.24
CA TRP A 108 -4.45 -5.42 -8.25
C TRP A 108 -3.55 -6.61 -8.55
N PHE A 109 -3.61 -7.11 -9.76
CA PHE A 109 -2.81 -8.29 -10.14
C PHE A 109 -1.31 -8.08 -9.93
N GLY A 110 -0.80 -6.89 -10.24
CA GLY A 110 0.61 -6.57 -10.05
C GLY A 110 1.07 -6.58 -8.58
N ALA A 111 0.15 -6.47 -7.63
CA ALA A 111 0.47 -6.54 -6.21
C ALA A 111 0.98 -7.92 -5.78
N ASN A 112 0.58 -8.98 -6.49
CA ASN A 112 1.01 -10.35 -6.20
C ASN A 112 2.53 -10.44 -6.07
N TRP A 113 3.25 -9.91 -7.04
CA TRP A 113 4.71 -9.96 -7.09
C TRP A 113 5.35 -9.12 -5.99
N HIS A 114 4.85 -7.92 -5.77
CA HIS A 114 5.36 -7.03 -4.72
C HIS A 114 5.16 -7.60 -3.32
N GLU A 115 4.02 -8.24 -3.08
CA GLU A 115 3.75 -8.90 -1.80
C GLU A 115 4.69 -10.08 -1.56
N ARG A 116 4.96 -10.88 -2.59
CA ARG A 116 5.93 -11.98 -2.49
C ARG A 116 7.34 -11.49 -2.20
N GLU A 117 7.75 -10.37 -2.80
CA GLU A 117 9.05 -9.76 -2.51
C GLU A 117 9.14 -9.29 -1.05
N ALA A 118 8.13 -8.62 -0.53
CA ALA A 118 8.09 -8.18 0.86
C ALA A 118 8.08 -9.38 1.83
N PHE A 119 7.38 -10.45 1.48
CA PHE A 119 7.42 -11.69 2.23
C PHE A 119 8.82 -12.30 2.24
N ASP A 120 9.44 -12.41 1.07
CA ASP A 120 10.75 -13.05 0.90
C ASP A 120 11.85 -12.31 1.68
N LEU A 121 11.94 -11.00 1.50
CA LEU A 121 13.06 -10.20 2.02
C LEU A 121 12.84 -9.67 3.44
N MET A 122 11.59 -9.50 3.87
CA MET A 122 11.23 -8.91 5.16
C MET A 122 10.44 -9.84 6.07
N GLY A 123 9.88 -10.92 5.54
CA GLY A 123 9.11 -11.86 6.33
C GLY A 123 7.70 -11.39 6.68
N ILE A 124 7.13 -10.51 5.89
CA ILE A 124 5.76 -10.04 6.09
C ILE A 124 4.80 -11.04 5.45
N TYR A 125 3.79 -11.49 6.22
CA TYR A 125 2.80 -12.45 5.75
C TYR A 125 1.57 -11.73 5.21
N PHE A 126 1.18 -12.05 3.96
CA PHE A 126 0.00 -11.49 3.31
C PHE A 126 -1.14 -12.50 3.31
N VAL A 127 -2.12 -12.27 4.18
CA VAL A 127 -3.27 -13.16 4.39
C VAL A 127 -4.14 -13.19 3.13
N GLY A 128 -4.43 -14.40 2.65
CA GLY A 128 -5.26 -14.59 1.45
C GLY A 128 -4.49 -14.50 0.13
N HIS A 129 -3.17 -14.34 0.17
CA HIS A 129 -2.35 -14.39 -1.04
C HIS A 129 -2.45 -15.79 -1.67
N PRO A 130 -2.66 -15.90 -3.00
CA PRO A 130 -2.90 -17.19 -3.65
C PRO A 130 -1.67 -18.10 -3.69
N ASP A 131 -0.45 -17.53 -3.63
CA ASP A 131 0.78 -18.29 -3.77
C ASP A 131 1.96 -17.54 -3.12
N LEU A 132 1.95 -17.47 -1.78
CA LEU A 132 2.96 -16.74 -1.03
C LEU A 132 4.24 -17.56 -0.88
N ARG A 133 5.11 -17.46 -1.88
CA ARG A 133 6.42 -18.14 -1.93
C ARG A 133 7.54 -17.12 -2.13
N ARG A 134 8.76 -17.54 -1.80
CA ARG A 134 9.95 -16.74 -2.12
C ARG A 134 10.07 -16.50 -3.61
N VAL A 135 10.58 -15.34 -3.99
CA VAL A 135 10.71 -14.85 -5.36
C VAL A 135 12.17 -14.67 -5.75
N LEU A 136 12.94 -13.99 -4.90
CA LEU A 136 14.32 -13.61 -5.16
C LEU A 136 15.31 -14.57 -4.53
N LEU A 137 14.95 -15.21 -3.43
CA LEU A 137 15.79 -16.16 -2.70
C LEU A 137 15.34 -17.60 -2.94
N PRO A 138 16.26 -18.57 -2.86
CA PRO A 138 15.91 -19.97 -3.04
C PRO A 138 14.98 -20.47 -1.92
N GLU A 139 14.16 -21.46 -2.23
CA GLU A 139 13.38 -22.19 -1.22
C GLU A 139 14.31 -22.73 -0.14
N GLY A 140 13.89 -22.60 1.12
CA GLY A 140 14.70 -23.04 2.24
C GLY A 140 15.81 -22.07 2.67
N PHE A 141 15.92 -20.90 2.03
CA PHE A 141 16.83 -19.86 2.51
C PHE A 141 16.43 -19.43 3.91
N ALA A 142 17.41 -19.39 4.84
CA ALA A 142 17.13 -19.04 6.23
C ALA A 142 17.14 -17.52 6.43
N GLY A 143 16.03 -16.99 6.96
CA GLY A 143 15.90 -15.59 7.34
C GLY A 143 15.42 -14.66 6.24
N HIS A 144 15.44 -13.36 6.56
CA HIS A 144 14.94 -12.29 5.72
C HIS A 144 15.99 -11.18 5.64
N PRO A 145 16.77 -11.14 4.53
CA PRO A 145 18.00 -10.36 4.46
C PRO A 145 17.87 -8.83 4.53
N LEU A 146 16.68 -8.29 4.23
CA LEU A 146 16.49 -6.83 4.28
C LEU A 146 16.11 -6.31 5.66
N ARG A 147 15.90 -7.20 6.64
CA ARG A 147 15.75 -6.76 8.02
C ARG A 147 17.09 -6.21 8.55
N LYS A 148 17.01 -5.11 9.30
CA LYS A 148 18.21 -4.48 9.87
C LYS A 148 18.92 -5.33 10.93
N ASP A 149 18.21 -6.30 11.50
CA ASP A 149 18.76 -7.24 12.49
C ASP A 149 19.18 -8.58 11.90
N TYR A 150 19.20 -8.69 10.59
CA TYR A 150 19.66 -9.91 9.90
C TYR A 150 21.14 -10.19 10.12
#